data_d2fc6f2f6f399c451b01c2412c782d70
#
_entry.id   d2fc6f2f6f399c451b01c2412c782d70
#
_cell.length_a   1.000
_cell.length_b   1.000
_cell.length_c   1.000
_cell.angle_alpha   90.00
_cell.angle_beta   90.00
_cell.angle_gamma   90.00
#
_symmetry.space_group_name_H-M   'P 1'
#
loop_
_entity.id
_entity.type
_entity.pdbx_description
1 polymer ?
#
loop_
_entity_poly.entity_id
_entity_poly.type
_entity_poly.pdbx_seq_one_letter_code
_entity_poly.pdbx_strand_id
1 'polypeptide(L)'
;LAQPRLADVMIIATQDRQHVAQALAALDKGYHLVLEKPISPLLDECLALQKKAHEANRVVVVCHVLRYTKFYGTLYELLRGGTIGRIESLDAVENVAYWHYAHSYVRGNWRRAEESSPMILAKSCHDMDIIRWLMGVPCESVSSYGSLDWFRAENAPDGSADRCLSGCACKEGCPYDAEKIYIFNDKSGIRSGNDEWPCSVLVNKPTEEKLYDALRTGPYGRCVYRCDNDVVDHQVVSMRFAGGATATFTMS
;
A
#
# COMPACT_ATOMS: atom_id res chain seq x y z
N LEU A 1 17.17 -18.91 -3.19
CA LEU A 1 17.88 -19.42 -1.97
C LEU A 1 18.65 -20.75 -2.23
N ALA A 2 18.91 -21.14 -3.46
CA ALA A 2 19.74 -22.32 -3.78
C ALA A 2 21.24 -22.11 -3.49
N GLN A 3 21.70 -20.86 -3.47
CA GLN A 3 23.10 -20.51 -3.21
C GLN A 3 23.44 -20.52 -1.70
N PRO A 4 24.72 -20.69 -1.31
CA PRO A 4 25.19 -20.44 0.05
C PRO A 4 24.86 -19.02 0.51
N ARG A 5 24.95 -18.76 1.83
CA ARG A 5 24.80 -17.41 2.36
C ARG A 5 25.86 -16.47 1.77
N LEU A 6 25.42 -15.38 1.13
CA LEU A 6 26.29 -14.44 0.40
C LEU A 6 26.53 -13.12 1.15
N ALA A 7 25.71 -12.80 2.15
CA ALA A 7 25.73 -11.56 2.90
C ALA A 7 25.20 -11.75 4.33
N ASP A 8 25.27 -10.74 5.17
CA ASP A 8 24.72 -10.78 6.52
C ASP A 8 23.22 -10.44 6.54
N VAL A 9 22.77 -9.61 5.62
CA VAL A 9 21.38 -9.12 5.53
C VAL A 9 20.80 -9.47 4.16
N MET A 10 19.55 -9.91 4.15
CA MET A 10 18.76 -10.09 2.92
C MET A 10 17.58 -9.13 2.92
N ILE A 11 17.38 -8.45 1.79
CA ILE A 11 16.20 -7.62 1.53
C ILE A 11 15.17 -8.48 0.82
N ILE A 12 13.94 -8.50 1.34
CA ILE A 12 12.79 -9.19 0.72
C ILE A 12 11.78 -8.11 0.31
N ALA A 13 11.65 -7.92 -0.99
CA ALA A 13 10.80 -6.90 -1.62
C ALA A 13 9.97 -7.54 -2.75
N THR A 14 9.34 -8.66 -2.46
CA THR A 14 8.46 -9.41 -3.37
C THR A 14 7.01 -9.01 -3.16
N GLN A 15 6.06 -9.76 -3.70
CA GLN A 15 4.64 -9.52 -3.45
C GLN A 15 4.23 -10.03 -2.06
N ASP A 16 3.23 -9.40 -1.47
CA ASP A 16 2.79 -9.55 -0.08
C ASP A 16 2.73 -11.02 0.40
N ARG A 17 2.11 -11.89 -0.38
CA ARG A 17 1.92 -13.31 -0.04
C ARG A 17 3.17 -14.18 -0.18
N GLN A 18 4.25 -13.64 -0.71
CA GLN A 18 5.51 -14.36 -0.86
C GLN A 18 6.51 -14.07 0.28
N HIS A 19 6.25 -13.04 1.08
CA HIS A 19 7.17 -12.52 2.07
C HIS A 19 7.59 -13.57 3.08
N VAL A 20 6.64 -14.20 3.76
CA VAL A 20 6.95 -15.07 4.90
C VAL A 20 7.65 -16.35 4.47
N ALA A 21 7.22 -16.99 3.38
CA ALA A 21 7.89 -18.18 2.88
C ALA A 21 9.38 -17.91 2.54
N GLN A 22 9.66 -16.77 1.93
CA GLN A 22 11.04 -16.37 1.61
C GLN A 22 11.81 -15.96 2.87
N ALA A 23 11.16 -15.27 3.81
CA ALA A 23 11.76 -14.84 5.06
C ALA A 23 12.17 -16.02 5.94
N LEU A 24 11.30 -17.02 6.10
CA LEU A 24 11.61 -18.25 6.84
C LEU A 24 12.81 -18.97 6.24
N ALA A 25 12.84 -19.16 4.92
CA ALA A 25 13.94 -19.80 4.23
C ALA A 25 15.26 -19.00 4.32
N ALA A 26 15.19 -17.69 4.39
CA ALA A 26 16.36 -16.84 4.61
C ALA A 26 16.88 -16.90 6.05
N LEU A 27 15.97 -16.94 7.03
CA LEU A 27 16.32 -17.13 8.45
C LEU A 27 17.00 -18.48 8.69
N ASP A 28 16.54 -19.56 8.02
CA ASP A 28 17.20 -20.87 8.08
C ASP A 28 18.65 -20.83 7.57
N LYS A 29 18.95 -19.92 6.65
CA LYS A 29 20.32 -19.68 6.17
C LYS A 29 21.11 -18.70 7.03
N GLY A 30 20.53 -18.18 8.10
CA GLY A 30 21.18 -17.31 9.05
C GLY A 30 21.28 -15.84 8.60
N TYR A 31 20.46 -15.38 7.65
CA TYR A 31 20.38 -13.96 7.30
C TYR A 31 19.64 -13.16 8.36
N HIS A 32 20.04 -11.91 8.57
CA HIS A 32 19.18 -10.85 9.08
C HIS A 32 18.32 -10.36 7.93
N LEU A 33 17.12 -9.81 8.22
CA LEU A 33 16.17 -9.45 7.17
C LEU A 33 15.78 -7.98 7.23
N VAL A 34 15.66 -7.38 6.07
CA VAL A 34 14.85 -6.17 5.81
C VAL A 34 13.69 -6.62 4.94
N LEU A 35 12.48 -6.54 5.49
CA LEU A 35 11.27 -7.11 4.90
C LEU A 35 10.30 -6.02 4.52
N GLU A 36 9.85 -6.00 3.26
CA GLU A 36 8.81 -5.08 2.83
C GLU A 36 7.47 -5.35 3.55
N LYS A 37 6.70 -4.30 3.65
CA LYS A 37 5.36 -4.32 4.25
C LYS A 37 4.28 -4.73 3.20
N PRO A 38 3.17 -5.31 3.63
CA PRO A 38 2.89 -5.88 4.95
C PRO A 38 3.70 -7.16 5.17
N ILE A 39 3.88 -7.58 6.40
CA ILE A 39 4.57 -8.86 6.69
C ILE A 39 3.85 -10.01 5.98
N SER A 40 2.56 -10.14 6.22
CA SER A 40 1.64 -11.09 5.58
C SER A 40 0.19 -10.65 5.81
N PRO A 41 -0.77 -11.01 4.95
CA PRO A 41 -2.19 -10.89 5.24
C PRO A 41 -2.70 -11.91 6.29
N LEU A 42 -1.89 -12.89 6.68
CA LEU A 42 -2.26 -13.98 7.60
C LEU A 42 -1.53 -13.82 8.93
N LEU A 43 -2.29 -13.75 10.04
CA LEU A 43 -1.73 -13.59 11.38
C LEU A 43 -0.78 -14.75 11.75
N ASP A 44 -1.15 -15.99 11.45
CA ASP A 44 -0.34 -17.16 11.77
C ASP A 44 1.05 -17.12 11.10
N GLU A 45 1.12 -16.59 9.88
CA GLU A 45 2.41 -16.38 9.19
C GLU A 45 3.26 -15.31 9.88
N CYS A 46 2.64 -14.22 10.35
CA CYS A 46 3.35 -13.19 11.11
C CYS A 46 3.93 -13.76 12.41
N LEU A 47 3.13 -14.56 13.13
CA LEU A 47 3.56 -15.22 14.36
C LEU A 47 4.66 -16.26 14.11
N ALA A 48 4.56 -17.04 13.04
CA ALA A 48 5.58 -18.01 12.63
C ALA A 48 6.91 -17.31 12.31
N LEU A 49 6.87 -16.18 11.59
CA LEU A 49 8.06 -15.39 11.29
C LEU A 49 8.70 -14.82 12.56
N GLN A 50 7.90 -14.26 13.47
CA GLN A 50 8.39 -13.72 14.74
C GLN A 50 9.08 -14.80 15.56
N LYS A 51 8.43 -15.96 15.71
CA LYS A 51 8.99 -17.12 16.43
C LYS A 51 10.31 -17.57 15.81
N LYS A 52 10.34 -17.75 14.50
CA LYS A 52 11.53 -18.18 13.76
C LYS A 52 12.69 -17.20 13.89
N ALA A 53 12.43 -15.91 13.84
CA ALA A 53 13.45 -14.88 14.02
C ALA A 53 14.11 -14.97 15.41
N HIS A 54 13.32 -15.18 16.46
CA HIS A 54 13.82 -15.40 17.82
C HIS A 54 14.65 -16.68 17.93
N GLU A 55 14.14 -17.81 17.44
CA GLU A 55 14.84 -19.11 17.47
C GLU A 55 16.18 -19.07 16.73
N ALA A 56 16.21 -18.40 15.58
CA ALA A 56 17.42 -18.23 14.78
C ALA A 56 18.38 -17.17 15.34
N ASN A 57 17.99 -16.41 16.35
CA ASN A 57 18.70 -15.23 16.85
C ASN A 57 19.08 -14.26 15.73
N ARG A 58 18.07 -13.87 14.93
CA ARG A 58 18.23 -12.94 13.80
C ARG A 58 17.29 -11.75 13.92
N VAL A 59 17.76 -10.61 13.45
CA VAL A 59 16.99 -9.37 13.37
C VAL A 59 16.14 -9.38 12.12
N VAL A 60 14.87 -9.05 12.27
CA VAL A 60 13.94 -8.77 11.15
C VAL A 60 13.43 -7.34 11.31
N VAL A 61 13.72 -6.51 10.35
CA VAL A 61 13.24 -5.12 10.26
C VAL A 61 12.17 -5.05 9.20
N VAL A 62 10.96 -4.64 9.57
CA VAL A 62 9.87 -4.39 8.62
C VAL A 62 9.97 -2.96 8.09
N CYS A 63 9.78 -2.77 6.78
CA CYS A 63 9.93 -1.48 6.10
C CYS A 63 8.76 -0.52 6.39
N HIS A 64 8.53 -0.19 7.65
CA HIS A 64 7.65 0.91 8.04
C HIS A 64 8.37 2.25 7.86
N VAL A 65 8.60 2.61 6.60
CA VAL A 65 9.51 3.69 6.19
C VAL A 65 9.11 5.07 6.70
N LEU A 66 7.84 5.30 7.02
CA LEU A 66 7.36 6.58 7.52
C LEU A 66 8.02 6.98 8.85
N ARG A 67 8.37 6.04 9.71
CA ARG A 67 9.11 6.30 10.96
C ARG A 67 10.45 6.99 10.75
N TYR A 68 11.06 6.78 9.59
CA TYR A 68 12.39 7.32 9.24
C TYR A 68 12.31 8.65 8.48
N THR A 69 11.09 9.17 8.26
CA THR A 69 10.93 10.50 7.67
C THR A 69 11.20 11.58 8.70
N LYS A 70 11.72 12.72 8.26
CA LYS A 70 11.98 13.87 9.13
C LYS A 70 10.69 14.34 9.83
N PHE A 71 9.56 14.32 9.11
CA PHE A 71 8.26 14.76 9.64
C PHE A 71 7.84 13.90 10.84
N TYR A 72 7.68 12.60 10.64
CA TYR A 72 7.22 11.71 11.72
C TYR A 72 8.25 11.53 12.83
N GLY A 73 9.55 11.55 12.50
CA GLY A 73 10.61 11.54 13.50
C GLY A 73 10.54 12.76 14.42
N THR A 74 10.39 13.97 13.85
CA THR A 74 10.23 15.20 14.65
C THR A 74 8.95 15.17 15.50
N LEU A 75 7.83 14.71 14.93
CA LEU A 75 6.58 14.58 15.68
C LEU A 75 6.73 13.61 16.87
N TYR A 76 7.37 12.47 16.65
CA TYR A 76 7.65 11.50 17.71
C TYR A 76 8.48 12.12 18.84
N GLU A 77 9.57 12.82 18.53
CA GLU A 77 10.43 13.47 19.54
C GLU A 77 9.67 14.53 20.35
N LEU A 78 8.82 15.35 19.70
CA LEU A 78 8.00 16.34 20.40
C LEU A 78 7.01 15.68 21.37
N LEU A 79 6.36 14.59 20.94
CA LEU A 79 5.42 13.86 21.81
C LEU A 79 6.13 13.18 22.98
N ARG A 80 7.29 12.55 22.74
CA ARG A 80 8.10 11.89 23.78
C ARG A 80 8.73 12.90 24.73
N GLY A 81 9.08 14.09 24.25
CA GLY A 81 9.57 15.19 25.06
C GLY A 81 8.49 15.86 25.95
N GLY A 82 7.23 15.44 25.83
CA GLY A 82 6.12 15.97 26.62
C GLY A 82 5.67 17.37 26.22
N THR A 83 6.00 17.84 25.03
CA THR A 83 5.72 19.21 24.56
C THR A 83 4.22 19.56 24.63
N ILE A 84 3.34 18.60 24.38
CA ILE A 84 1.88 18.78 24.48
C ILE A 84 1.27 18.02 25.66
N GLY A 85 2.10 17.44 26.54
CA GLY A 85 1.64 16.59 27.63
C GLY A 85 1.23 15.19 27.16
N ARG A 86 0.26 14.59 27.87
CA ARG A 86 -0.27 13.27 27.55
C ARG A 86 -1.20 13.34 26.34
N ILE A 87 -1.08 12.37 25.45
CA ILE A 87 -2.02 12.22 24.34
C ILE A 87 -3.34 11.68 24.87
N GLU A 88 -4.42 12.43 24.67
CA GLU A 88 -5.79 12.02 25.01
C GLU A 88 -6.49 11.42 23.78
N SER A 89 -6.31 12.05 22.62
CA SER A 89 -6.85 11.57 21.36
C SER A 89 -5.89 11.85 20.20
N LEU A 90 -5.99 11.04 19.14
CA LEU A 90 -5.25 11.20 17.89
C LEU A 90 -6.20 10.95 16.71
N ASP A 91 -6.32 11.91 15.81
CA ASP A 91 -7.05 11.75 14.56
C ASP A 91 -6.06 11.72 13.40
N ALA A 92 -6.15 10.68 12.58
CA ALA A 92 -5.32 10.48 11.40
C ALA A 92 -6.18 10.32 10.15
N VAL A 93 -5.73 10.90 9.04
CA VAL A 93 -6.42 10.82 7.75
C VAL A 93 -5.40 10.51 6.65
N GLU A 94 -5.70 9.52 5.84
CA GLU A 94 -4.96 9.19 4.62
C GLU A 94 -5.86 9.39 3.40
N ASN A 95 -5.69 10.51 2.72
CA ASN A 95 -6.35 10.78 1.44
C ASN A 95 -5.46 10.26 0.32
N VAL A 96 -5.78 9.08 -0.19
CA VAL A 96 -5.01 8.48 -1.29
C VAL A 96 -5.31 9.24 -2.58
N ALA A 97 -4.26 9.75 -3.23
CA ALA A 97 -4.45 10.45 -4.49
C ALA A 97 -5.24 9.58 -5.50
N TYR A 98 -6.27 10.14 -6.12
CA TYR A 98 -7.22 9.43 -7.01
C TYR A 98 -6.53 8.58 -8.09
N TRP A 99 -5.45 9.10 -8.67
CA TRP A 99 -4.68 8.41 -9.71
C TRP A 99 -3.84 7.25 -9.14
N HIS A 100 -3.31 7.42 -7.92
CA HIS A 100 -2.59 6.37 -7.21
C HIS A 100 -3.55 5.24 -6.82
N TYR A 101 -4.73 5.59 -6.31
CA TYR A 101 -5.76 4.62 -5.97
C TYR A 101 -6.16 3.80 -7.21
N ALA A 102 -6.51 4.48 -8.31
CA ALA A 102 -6.86 3.86 -9.58
C ALA A 102 -5.73 2.96 -10.13
N HIS A 103 -4.46 3.39 -9.96
CA HIS A 103 -3.30 2.61 -10.39
C HIS A 103 -3.13 1.34 -9.56
N SER A 104 -3.03 1.45 -8.24
CA SER A 104 -2.58 0.36 -7.37
C SER A 104 -3.71 -0.58 -6.95
N TYR A 105 -4.88 -0.02 -6.58
CA TYR A 105 -5.94 -0.72 -5.86
C TYR A 105 -7.19 -1.00 -6.71
N VAL A 106 -7.25 -0.48 -7.93
CA VAL A 106 -8.33 -0.76 -8.88
C VAL A 106 -7.82 -1.56 -10.08
N ARG A 107 -6.72 -1.13 -10.72
CA ARG A 107 -6.16 -1.76 -11.91
C ARG A 107 -4.99 -2.69 -11.60
N GLY A 108 -4.25 -2.39 -10.54
CA GLY A 108 -2.95 -2.96 -10.21
C GLY A 108 -2.99 -4.23 -9.37
N ASN A 109 -1.82 -4.57 -8.83
CA ASN A 109 -1.59 -5.84 -8.13
C ASN A 109 -2.31 -5.95 -6.80
N TRP A 110 -2.69 -4.82 -6.16
CA TRP A 110 -3.40 -4.78 -4.89
C TRP A 110 -4.91 -4.61 -5.03
N ARG A 111 -5.48 -4.86 -6.22
CA ARG A 111 -6.91 -4.73 -6.48
C ARG A 111 -7.76 -5.82 -5.83
N ARG A 112 -7.18 -6.97 -5.54
CA ARG A 112 -7.88 -8.11 -4.93
C ARG A 112 -7.20 -8.56 -3.64
N ALA A 113 -7.99 -8.60 -2.57
CA ALA A 113 -7.50 -8.99 -1.25
C ALA A 113 -6.96 -10.42 -1.23
N GLU A 114 -7.59 -11.35 -1.99
CA GLU A 114 -7.17 -12.74 -2.09
C GLU A 114 -5.82 -12.90 -2.83
N GLU A 115 -5.55 -12.07 -3.84
CA GLU A 115 -4.31 -12.12 -4.62
C GLU A 115 -3.14 -11.42 -3.91
N SER A 116 -3.44 -10.43 -3.07
CA SER A 116 -2.43 -9.63 -2.34
C SER A 116 -2.78 -9.51 -0.85
N SER A 117 -3.34 -8.37 -0.46
CA SER A 117 -3.73 -8.04 0.92
C SER A 117 -4.96 -7.12 0.93
N PRO A 118 -5.79 -7.14 1.99
CA PRO A 118 -6.80 -6.10 2.21
C PRO A 118 -6.16 -4.70 2.26
N MET A 119 -6.93 -3.66 1.89
CA MET A 119 -6.45 -2.27 1.82
C MET A 119 -5.79 -1.79 3.12
N ILE A 120 -6.34 -2.18 4.27
CA ILE A 120 -5.80 -1.83 5.59
C ILE A 120 -4.37 -2.35 5.79
N LEU A 121 -3.99 -3.46 5.14
CA LEU A 121 -2.64 -4.02 5.19
C LEU A 121 -1.79 -3.55 4.01
N ALA A 122 -2.32 -3.55 2.79
CA ALA A 122 -1.57 -3.18 1.60
C ALA A 122 -1.07 -1.73 1.64
N LYS A 123 -1.91 -0.79 2.12
CA LYS A 123 -1.63 0.65 2.21
C LYS A 123 -1.56 1.15 3.65
N SER A 124 -2.64 0.98 4.41
CA SER A 124 -2.80 1.65 5.70
C SER A 124 -2.05 0.98 6.85
N CYS A 125 -1.30 -0.09 6.59
CA CYS A 125 -0.38 -0.63 7.60
C CYS A 125 0.66 0.41 8.05
N HIS A 126 1.05 1.34 7.17
CA HIS A 126 1.89 2.47 7.53
C HIS A 126 1.21 3.38 8.55
N ASP A 127 -0.07 3.68 8.34
CA ASP A 127 -0.85 4.55 9.21
C ASP A 127 -1.09 3.90 10.56
N MET A 128 -1.46 2.62 10.57
CA MET A 128 -1.62 1.84 11.79
C MET A 128 -0.32 1.76 12.59
N ASP A 129 0.80 1.59 11.91
CA ASP A 129 2.13 1.58 12.51
C ASP A 129 2.49 2.94 13.14
N ILE A 130 2.28 4.03 12.41
CA ILE A 130 2.53 5.40 12.90
C ILE A 130 1.65 5.72 14.11
N ILE A 131 0.34 5.44 14.04
CA ILE A 131 -0.58 5.66 15.16
C ILE A 131 -0.09 4.89 16.40
N ARG A 132 0.18 3.59 16.24
CA ARG A 132 0.69 2.74 17.34
C ARG A 132 2.01 3.24 17.92
N TRP A 133 2.91 3.72 17.06
CA TRP A 133 4.22 4.24 17.45
C TRP A 133 4.10 5.57 18.21
N LEU A 134 3.30 6.51 17.72
CA LEU A 134 3.06 7.80 18.36
C LEU A 134 2.34 7.66 19.69
N MET A 135 1.33 6.79 19.78
CA MET A 135 0.61 6.52 21.04
C MET A 135 1.53 5.91 22.11
N GLY A 136 2.46 5.06 21.73
CA GLY A 136 3.50 4.50 22.61
C GLY A 136 3.01 3.50 23.66
N VAL A 137 1.70 3.20 23.69
CA VAL A 137 1.05 2.25 24.60
C VAL A 137 0.25 1.21 23.79
N PRO A 138 -0.02 0.00 24.33
CA PRO A 138 -0.76 -1.03 23.61
C PRO A 138 -2.16 -0.58 23.18
N CYS A 139 -2.59 -0.95 22.00
CA CYS A 139 -3.98 -0.89 21.57
C CYS A 139 -4.75 -2.05 22.23
N GLU A 140 -5.86 -1.74 22.93
CA GLU A 140 -6.69 -2.71 23.65
C GLU A 140 -7.89 -3.17 22.84
N SER A 141 -8.44 -2.30 22.00
CA SER A 141 -9.58 -2.64 21.16
C SER A 141 -9.59 -1.80 19.89
N VAL A 142 -10.11 -2.39 18.83
CA VAL A 142 -10.26 -1.78 17.51
C VAL A 142 -11.61 -2.14 16.92
N SER A 143 -12.24 -1.17 16.25
CA SER A 143 -13.43 -1.38 15.43
C SER A 143 -13.22 -0.68 14.10
N SER A 144 -13.66 -1.31 13.01
CA SER A 144 -13.44 -0.77 11.67
C SER A 144 -14.61 -1.07 10.75
N TYR A 145 -14.92 -0.09 9.90
CA TYR A 145 -15.93 -0.17 8.85
C TYR A 145 -15.34 0.37 7.55
N GLY A 146 -15.58 -0.33 6.46
CA GLY A 146 -15.16 0.10 5.13
C GLY A 146 -15.96 -0.62 4.06
N SER A 147 -16.07 -0.04 2.89
CA SER A 147 -16.71 -0.66 1.75
C SER A 147 -16.05 -0.29 0.44
N LEU A 148 -16.32 -1.06 -0.59
CA LEU A 148 -16.09 -0.69 -1.98
C LEU A 148 -17.41 -0.12 -2.48
N ASP A 149 -17.42 1.19 -2.76
CA ASP A 149 -18.64 1.91 -3.15
C ASP A 149 -18.47 2.64 -4.49
N TRP A 150 -17.35 3.32 -4.68
CA TRP A 150 -17.14 4.16 -5.85
C TRP A 150 -16.69 3.40 -7.11
N PHE A 151 -15.71 2.52 -6.99
CA PHE A 151 -15.11 1.81 -8.14
C PHE A 151 -15.89 0.55 -8.49
N ARG A 152 -17.17 0.70 -8.86
CA ARG A 152 -18.13 -0.34 -9.18
C ARG A 152 -18.82 -0.08 -10.51
N ALA A 153 -19.33 -1.14 -11.14
CA ALA A 153 -19.95 -1.05 -12.47
C ALA A 153 -21.19 -0.15 -12.52
N GLU A 154 -21.96 -0.10 -11.43
CA GLU A 154 -23.15 0.76 -11.33
C GLU A 154 -22.83 2.28 -11.34
N ASN A 155 -21.60 2.66 -11.03
CA ASN A 155 -21.14 4.04 -11.05
C ASN A 155 -20.44 4.43 -12.37
N ALA A 156 -20.39 3.52 -13.32
CA ALA A 156 -19.80 3.81 -14.63
C ALA A 156 -20.62 4.88 -15.36
N PRO A 157 -20.02 6.02 -15.78
CA PRO A 157 -20.75 7.03 -16.53
C PRO A 157 -21.33 6.48 -17.84
N ASP A 158 -22.47 6.99 -18.25
CA ASP A 158 -23.10 6.65 -19.53
C ASP A 158 -22.12 6.89 -20.69
N GLY A 159 -22.01 5.94 -21.59
CA GLY A 159 -21.07 5.98 -22.70
C GLY A 159 -19.63 5.61 -22.35
N SER A 160 -19.36 5.16 -21.11
CA SER A 160 -18.06 4.62 -20.75
C SER A 160 -17.79 3.30 -21.47
N ALA A 161 -16.57 3.14 -22.00
CA ALA A 161 -16.10 1.89 -22.61
C ALA A 161 -15.39 1.01 -21.56
N ASP A 162 -15.16 -0.27 -21.89
CA ASP A 162 -14.42 -1.20 -21.02
C ASP A 162 -12.95 -0.80 -20.82
N ARG A 163 -12.42 -0.03 -21.75
CA ARG A 163 -11.04 0.48 -21.74
C ARG A 163 -10.98 1.95 -22.15
N CYS A 164 -10.05 2.68 -21.56
CA CYS A 164 -9.89 4.13 -21.82
C CYS A 164 -9.57 4.43 -23.30
N LEU A 165 -8.84 3.53 -23.99
CA LEU A 165 -8.44 3.71 -25.40
C LEU A 165 -9.40 3.10 -26.40
N SER A 166 -10.57 2.59 -26.00
CA SER A 166 -11.52 1.89 -26.87
C SER A 166 -12.75 2.76 -27.20
N GLY A 167 -12.55 4.05 -27.49
CA GLY A 167 -13.65 4.95 -27.89
C GLY A 167 -14.55 5.36 -26.73
N CYS A 168 -14.01 5.52 -25.52
CA CYS A 168 -14.75 5.97 -24.35
C CYS A 168 -15.28 7.41 -24.54
N ALA A 169 -16.59 7.59 -24.52
CA ALA A 169 -17.22 8.89 -24.67
C ALA A 169 -17.00 9.80 -23.44
N CYS A 170 -16.70 9.22 -22.28
CA CYS A 170 -16.49 9.97 -21.02
C CYS A 170 -15.04 10.45 -20.82
N LYS A 171 -14.14 10.20 -21.78
CA LYS A 171 -12.69 10.40 -21.64
C LYS A 171 -12.32 11.82 -21.21
N GLU A 172 -12.93 12.82 -21.79
CA GLU A 172 -12.59 14.23 -21.53
C GLU A 172 -12.83 14.61 -20.07
N GLY A 173 -13.97 14.22 -19.49
CA GLY A 173 -14.34 14.51 -18.10
C GLY A 173 -13.81 13.52 -17.07
N CYS A 174 -13.23 12.39 -17.49
CA CYS A 174 -12.83 11.33 -16.57
C CYS A 174 -11.48 11.62 -15.88
N PRO A 175 -11.41 11.75 -14.55
CA PRO A 175 -10.15 11.92 -13.85
C PRO A 175 -9.29 10.67 -13.88
N TYR A 176 -9.91 9.50 -14.06
CA TYR A 176 -9.25 8.20 -14.08
C TYR A 176 -8.81 7.74 -15.47
N ASP A 177 -8.94 8.61 -16.49
CA ASP A 177 -8.50 8.25 -17.83
C ASP A 177 -7.02 7.85 -17.82
N ALA A 178 -6.72 6.68 -18.41
CA ALA A 178 -5.38 6.10 -18.35
C ALA A 178 -4.34 6.93 -19.11
N GLU A 179 -4.72 7.60 -20.21
CA GLU A 179 -3.80 8.51 -20.89
C GLU A 179 -3.50 9.74 -20.03
N LYS A 180 -4.52 10.29 -19.34
CA LYS A 180 -4.27 11.40 -18.42
C LYS A 180 -3.27 11.01 -17.35
N ILE A 181 -3.39 9.81 -16.75
CA ILE A 181 -2.53 9.35 -15.66
C ILE A 181 -1.10 9.03 -16.15
N TYR A 182 -0.97 8.23 -17.22
CA TYR A 182 0.34 7.66 -17.60
C TYR A 182 1.06 8.42 -18.70
N ILE A 183 0.35 9.25 -19.46
CA ILE A 183 0.95 10.01 -20.58
C ILE A 183 1.06 11.50 -20.25
N PHE A 184 -0.05 12.13 -19.83
CA PHE A 184 -0.14 13.60 -19.77
C PHE A 184 0.00 14.20 -18.37
N ASN A 185 -0.12 13.43 -17.29
CA ASN A 185 -0.05 13.98 -15.93
C ASN A 185 1.32 14.61 -15.66
N ASP A 186 1.33 15.81 -15.07
CA ASP A 186 2.54 16.60 -14.82
C ASP A 186 3.51 15.94 -13.82
N LYS A 187 3.04 14.96 -13.02
CA LYS A 187 3.85 14.27 -12.01
C LYS A 187 4.07 12.79 -12.32
N SER A 188 3.06 12.12 -12.85
CA SER A 188 3.07 10.66 -13.06
C SER A 188 3.21 10.24 -14.51
N GLY A 189 3.02 11.15 -15.47
CA GLY A 189 3.01 10.84 -16.90
C GLY A 189 4.39 10.86 -17.53
N ILE A 190 4.56 10.04 -18.59
CA ILE A 190 5.83 9.94 -19.32
C ILE A 190 6.23 11.26 -19.99
N ARG A 191 5.29 12.10 -20.41
CA ARG A 191 5.58 13.39 -21.05
C ARG A 191 6.13 14.42 -20.07
N SER A 192 5.97 14.23 -18.76
CA SER A 192 6.65 15.05 -17.75
C SER A 192 8.11 14.62 -17.49
N GLY A 193 8.57 13.59 -18.19
CA GLY A 193 9.89 12.98 -17.99
C GLY A 193 9.89 11.85 -16.95
N ASN A 194 8.74 11.42 -16.46
CA ASN A 194 8.66 10.34 -15.47
C ASN A 194 8.69 8.97 -16.16
N ASP A 195 9.84 8.32 -16.16
CA ASP A 195 10.06 6.95 -16.61
C ASP A 195 10.10 5.92 -15.46
N GLU A 196 9.89 6.39 -14.22
CA GLU A 196 9.81 5.57 -13.02
C GLU A 196 8.34 5.22 -12.67
N TRP A 197 8.05 4.98 -11.41
CA TRP A 197 6.69 4.70 -10.93
C TRP A 197 5.75 5.91 -11.18
N PRO A 198 4.52 5.72 -11.70
CA PRO A 198 3.85 4.46 -12.00
C PRO A 198 4.13 3.85 -13.39
N CYS A 199 4.77 4.57 -14.31
CA CYS A 199 4.99 4.15 -15.68
C CYS A 199 5.82 2.85 -15.80
N SER A 200 6.86 2.71 -14.98
CA SER A 200 7.74 1.53 -14.95
C SER A 200 7.05 0.23 -14.51
N VAL A 201 5.87 0.33 -13.87
CA VAL A 201 5.06 -0.84 -13.51
C VAL A 201 4.35 -1.43 -14.73
N LEU A 202 3.97 -0.60 -15.68
CA LEU A 202 3.29 -1.05 -16.88
C LEU A 202 4.24 -1.76 -17.85
N VAL A 203 5.44 -1.19 -18.00
CA VAL A 203 6.47 -1.72 -18.91
C VAL A 203 7.88 -1.40 -18.41
N ASN A 204 8.82 -2.30 -18.63
CA ASN A 204 10.23 -2.05 -18.34
C ASN A 204 10.81 -1.02 -19.33
N LYS A 205 11.53 0.00 -18.80
CA LYS A 205 12.05 1.13 -19.58
C LYS A 205 10.94 1.78 -20.42
N PRO A 206 9.99 2.48 -19.76
CA PRO A 206 8.82 3.01 -20.42
C PRO A 206 9.20 4.05 -21.48
N THR A 207 8.49 4.00 -22.58
CA THR A 207 8.40 5.04 -23.60
C THR A 207 6.92 5.30 -23.87
N GLU A 208 6.58 6.42 -24.45
CA GLU A 208 5.17 6.73 -24.77
C GLU A 208 4.53 5.64 -25.62
N GLU A 209 5.23 5.14 -26.65
CA GLU A 209 4.75 4.06 -27.53
C GLU A 209 4.46 2.78 -26.75
N LYS A 210 5.40 2.32 -25.93
CA LYS A 210 5.23 1.11 -25.10
C LYS A 210 4.10 1.25 -24.09
N LEU A 211 3.92 2.44 -23.51
CA LEU A 211 2.83 2.70 -22.60
C LEU A 211 1.48 2.63 -23.33
N TYR A 212 1.35 3.20 -24.53
CA TYR A 212 0.13 3.05 -25.31
C TYR A 212 -0.18 1.59 -25.63
N ASP A 213 0.81 0.77 -25.98
CA ASP A 213 0.62 -0.66 -26.22
C ASP A 213 0.16 -1.40 -24.96
N ALA A 214 0.80 -1.12 -23.82
CA ALA A 214 0.39 -1.66 -22.53
C ALA A 214 -1.04 -1.22 -22.12
N LEU A 215 -1.41 0.02 -22.40
CA LEU A 215 -2.75 0.53 -22.10
C LEU A 215 -3.84 -0.06 -23.02
N ARG A 216 -3.50 -0.44 -24.26
CA ARG A 216 -4.47 -1.10 -25.16
C ARG A 216 -4.85 -2.50 -24.67
N THR A 217 -3.93 -3.28 -24.14
CA THR A 217 -4.12 -4.70 -23.85
C THR A 217 -4.00 -5.05 -22.36
N GLY A 218 -3.14 -4.37 -21.63
CA GLY A 218 -2.82 -4.68 -20.23
C GLY A 218 -3.86 -4.16 -19.23
N PRO A 219 -3.72 -4.51 -17.94
CA PRO A 219 -4.71 -4.20 -16.91
C PRO A 219 -4.89 -2.69 -16.68
N TYR A 220 -3.84 -1.90 -16.85
CA TYR A 220 -3.85 -0.48 -16.51
C TYR A 220 -4.65 0.42 -17.48
N GLY A 221 -5.05 -0.10 -18.63
CA GLY A 221 -5.95 0.59 -19.56
C GLY A 221 -7.43 0.32 -19.35
N ARG A 222 -7.82 -0.56 -18.40
CA ARG A 222 -9.23 -0.86 -18.10
C ARG A 222 -9.95 0.34 -17.51
N CYS A 223 -11.24 0.42 -17.73
CA CYS A 223 -12.10 1.36 -17.02
C CYS A 223 -12.11 1.03 -15.53
N VAL A 224 -11.93 2.03 -14.66
CA VAL A 224 -11.89 1.81 -13.20
C VAL A 224 -13.20 1.27 -12.64
N TYR A 225 -14.32 1.55 -13.30
CA TYR A 225 -15.65 1.07 -12.91
C TYR A 225 -15.94 -0.37 -13.40
N ARG A 226 -15.05 -0.97 -14.21
CA ARG A 226 -15.21 -2.30 -14.80
C ARG A 226 -14.04 -3.22 -14.48
N CYS A 227 -13.29 -2.88 -13.43
CA CYS A 227 -12.25 -3.76 -12.90
C CYS A 227 -12.85 -4.81 -11.97
N ASP A 228 -12.04 -5.82 -11.68
CA ASP A 228 -12.37 -6.93 -10.78
C ASP A 228 -11.84 -6.70 -9.36
N ASN A 229 -11.70 -5.44 -8.96
CA ASN A 229 -11.24 -5.03 -7.64
C ASN A 229 -12.29 -5.35 -6.55
N ASP A 230 -11.83 -5.76 -5.38
CA ASP A 230 -12.67 -6.09 -4.21
C ASP A 230 -12.20 -5.41 -2.91
N VAL A 231 -11.10 -4.67 -2.96
CA VAL A 231 -10.61 -3.92 -1.80
C VAL A 231 -11.45 -2.67 -1.55
N VAL A 232 -11.60 -2.29 -0.29
CA VAL A 232 -12.39 -1.13 0.12
C VAL A 232 -11.80 0.17 -0.45
N ASP A 233 -12.65 1.11 -0.88
CA ASP A 233 -12.22 2.42 -1.37
C ASP A 233 -12.36 3.54 -0.31
N HIS A 234 -13.01 3.25 0.79
CA HIS A 234 -12.98 4.07 1.99
C HIS A 234 -13.07 3.20 3.24
N GLN A 235 -12.47 3.66 4.33
CA GLN A 235 -12.43 2.92 5.60
C GLN A 235 -12.27 3.87 6.78
N VAL A 236 -12.96 3.58 7.88
CA VAL A 236 -12.74 4.22 9.17
C VAL A 236 -12.31 3.17 10.19
N VAL A 237 -11.42 3.57 11.10
CA VAL A 237 -10.95 2.72 12.21
C VAL A 237 -11.01 3.53 13.49
N SER A 238 -11.60 2.96 14.54
CA SER A 238 -11.59 3.53 15.89
C SER A 238 -10.81 2.61 16.82
N MET A 239 -9.94 3.18 17.64
CA MET A 239 -9.01 2.45 18.50
C MET A 239 -9.06 2.97 19.91
N ARG A 240 -8.97 2.09 20.89
CA ARG A 240 -8.75 2.42 22.30
C ARG A 240 -7.42 1.86 22.75
N PHE A 241 -6.67 2.68 23.45
CA PHE A 241 -5.33 2.36 23.95
C PHE A 241 -5.29 2.23 25.46
N ALA A 242 -4.30 1.54 25.99
CA ALA A 242 -4.05 1.43 27.41
C ALA A 242 -3.92 2.80 28.06
N GLY A 243 -4.62 2.98 29.19
CA GLY A 243 -4.69 4.27 29.88
C GLY A 243 -5.81 5.18 29.40
N GLY A 244 -6.69 4.70 28.49
CA GLY A 244 -7.93 5.35 28.08
C GLY A 244 -7.83 6.30 26.89
N ALA A 245 -6.63 6.54 26.33
CA ALA A 245 -6.47 7.33 25.13
C ALA A 245 -7.13 6.65 23.91
N THR A 246 -7.58 7.45 22.96
CA THR A 246 -8.27 6.97 21.76
C THR A 246 -7.59 7.46 20.47
N ALA A 247 -7.79 6.73 19.38
CA ALA A 247 -7.44 7.23 18.06
C ALA A 247 -8.52 6.88 17.04
N THR A 248 -8.65 7.74 16.02
CA THR A 248 -9.42 7.45 14.81
C THR A 248 -8.52 7.52 13.60
N PHE A 249 -8.89 6.75 12.58
CA PHE A 249 -8.23 6.78 11.28
C PHE A 249 -9.28 6.74 10.19
N THR A 250 -9.13 7.61 9.20
CA THR A 250 -9.98 7.61 8.00
C THR A 250 -9.11 7.50 6.76
N MET A 251 -9.46 6.58 5.88
CA MET A 251 -8.85 6.41 4.56
C MET A 251 -9.91 6.64 3.48
N SER A 252 -9.58 7.46 2.46
CA SER A 252 -10.43 7.72 1.30
C SER A 252 -9.61 7.96 0.03
#